data_8e396f80c6c3e5ea3796da3318a0798c
#
_entry.id   8e396f80c6c3e5ea3796da3318a0798c
#
_cell.length_a   1.000
_cell.length_b   1.000
_cell.length_c   1.000
_cell.angle_alpha   90.00
_cell.angle_beta   90.00
_cell.angle_gamma   90.00
#
_symmetry.space_group_name_H-M   'P 1'
#
loop_
_entity.id
_entity.type
_entity.pdbx_description
1 polymer ?
#
loop_
_entity_poly.entity_id
_entity_poly.type
_entity_poly.pdbx_seq_one_letter_code
_entity_poly.pdbx_strand_id
1 'polypeptide(L)'
;MELIHSDICGPITPCSNGGKRYLITFIDDYTRKTWVYFLQAKSEAFCTFKSFKARVENETGNTIKTLRIDRGGEYCSTEFDVFCEDHGIRRELTAAYTPQQNSVSERKNRTILNMVRSLLTRGRIPKSFWLETVNWSIHILNRSPTFAVQNMTPKEAWSGRKLAKDHFWIFGCIAYAHIPDEKRKKLDNK
;
A
#
# COMPACT_ATOMS: atom_id res chain seq x y z
N MET A 1 -15.48 4.26 -8.36
CA MET A 1 -14.32 3.37 -8.66
C MET A 1 -14.85 2.05 -9.18
N GLU A 2 -14.48 1.67 -10.41
CA GLU A 2 -15.08 0.49 -11.05
C GLU A 2 -14.52 -0.83 -10.48
N LEU A 3 -13.21 -0.92 -10.31
CA LEU A 3 -12.55 -2.14 -9.88
C LEU A 3 -11.35 -1.84 -8.99
N ILE A 4 -11.32 -2.45 -7.82
CA ILE A 4 -10.18 -2.47 -6.90
C ILE A 4 -9.62 -3.89 -6.84
N HIS A 5 -8.31 -4.04 -7.04
CA HIS A 5 -7.61 -5.29 -6.76
C HIS A 5 -7.04 -5.26 -5.34
N SER A 6 -7.08 -6.38 -4.65
CA SER A 6 -6.47 -6.51 -3.33
C SER A 6 -5.73 -7.84 -3.20
N ASP A 7 -4.66 -7.82 -2.40
CA ASP A 7 -3.88 -9.00 -2.07
C ASP A 7 -3.13 -8.79 -0.74
N ILE A 8 -2.97 -9.87 0.04
CA ILE A 8 -2.24 -9.86 1.30
C ILE A 8 -0.93 -10.60 1.12
N CYS A 9 0.16 -9.91 1.41
CA CYS A 9 1.50 -10.48 1.35
C CYS A 9 2.10 -10.65 2.75
N GLY A 10 2.69 -11.82 3.01
CA GLY A 10 3.33 -12.18 4.26
C GLY A 10 3.08 -13.64 4.67
N PRO A 11 3.58 -14.09 5.84
CA PRO A 11 4.22 -13.27 6.88
C PRO A 11 5.63 -12.83 6.50
N ILE A 12 5.97 -11.56 6.80
CA ILE A 12 7.30 -10.99 6.58
C ILE A 12 8.14 -11.18 7.84
N THR A 13 9.38 -11.60 7.66
CA THR A 13 10.35 -11.84 8.72
C THR A 13 11.64 -11.03 8.48
N PRO A 14 12.15 -10.32 9.51
CA PRO A 14 11.59 -10.13 10.86
C PRO A 14 10.30 -9.29 10.82
N CYS A 15 9.52 -9.31 11.91
CA CYS A 15 8.41 -8.37 12.06
C CYS A 15 8.93 -6.92 12.06
N SER A 16 8.09 -5.97 11.72
CA SER A 16 8.45 -4.55 11.80
C SER A 16 8.64 -4.12 13.26
N ASN A 17 9.26 -2.95 13.47
CA ASN A 17 9.42 -2.36 14.80
C ASN A 17 8.09 -2.17 15.54
N GLY A 18 6.96 -2.04 14.81
CA GLY A 18 5.60 -1.98 15.35
C GLY A 18 4.87 -3.33 15.40
N GLY A 19 5.59 -4.47 15.30
CA GLY A 19 5.02 -5.81 15.41
C GLY A 19 4.19 -6.28 14.22
N LYS A 20 4.18 -5.54 13.11
CA LYS A 20 3.45 -5.93 11.90
C LYS A 20 4.18 -7.04 11.14
N ARG A 21 3.41 -7.95 10.54
CA ARG A 21 3.93 -9.13 9.83
C ARG A 21 3.39 -9.27 8.41
N TYR A 22 2.30 -8.56 8.08
CA TYR A 22 1.67 -8.63 6.76
C TYR A 22 1.47 -7.22 6.21
N LEU A 23 1.40 -7.12 4.90
CA LEU A 23 0.90 -5.95 4.20
C LEU A 23 -0.30 -6.35 3.35
N ILE A 24 -1.28 -5.47 3.25
CA ILE A 24 -2.39 -5.57 2.33
C ILE A 24 -2.33 -4.40 1.37
N THR A 25 -2.49 -4.67 0.09
CA THR A 25 -2.52 -3.65 -0.96
C THR A 25 -3.91 -3.53 -1.56
N PHE A 26 -4.32 -2.29 -1.85
CA PHE A 26 -5.47 -1.98 -2.68
C PHE A 26 -4.99 -1.19 -3.89
N ILE A 27 -5.43 -1.59 -5.09
CA ILE A 27 -4.98 -1.01 -6.35
C ILE A 27 -6.20 -0.67 -7.19
N ASP A 28 -6.37 0.59 -7.53
CA ASP A 28 -7.38 1.01 -8.48
C ASP A 28 -6.98 0.58 -9.90
N ASP A 29 -7.86 -0.14 -10.57
CA ASP A 29 -7.53 -0.74 -11.87
C ASP A 29 -7.30 0.34 -12.95
N TYR A 30 -8.04 1.43 -12.91
CA TYR A 30 -7.95 2.50 -13.90
C TYR A 30 -6.68 3.35 -13.75
N THR A 31 -6.44 3.88 -12.55
CA THR A 31 -5.32 4.80 -12.31
C THR A 31 -4.03 4.10 -11.90
N ARG A 32 -4.11 2.81 -11.54
CA ARG A 32 -3.00 2.04 -10.96
C ARG A 32 -2.50 2.60 -9.63
N LYS A 33 -3.20 3.57 -9.06
CA LYS A 33 -2.87 4.07 -7.71
C LYS A 33 -2.96 2.94 -6.70
N THR A 34 -1.95 2.85 -5.85
CA THR A 34 -1.79 1.79 -4.86
C THR A 34 -1.81 2.38 -3.48
N TRP A 35 -2.59 1.77 -2.59
CA TRP A 35 -2.58 2.00 -1.15
C TRP A 35 -2.05 0.75 -0.46
N VAL A 36 -1.40 0.95 0.67
CA VAL A 36 -0.88 -0.14 1.50
C VAL A 36 -1.29 0.09 2.95
N TYR A 37 -1.62 -1.00 3.61
CA TYR A 37 -1.84 -1.05 5.06
C TYR A 37 -1.06 -2.23 5.65
N PHE A 38 -0.80 -2.18 6.95
CA PHE A 38 0.03 -3.16 7.63
C PHE A 38 -0.76 -3.86 8.72
N LEU A 39 -0.68 -5.18 8.77
CA LEU A 39 -1.46 -6.04 9.65
C LEU A 39 -0.54 -6.83 10.56
N GLN A 40 -0.99 -7.10 11.77
CA GLN A 40 -0.36 -8.09 12.67
C GLN A 40 -0.83 -9.50 12.32
N ALA A 41 -2.12 -9.65 12.01
CA ALA A 41 -2.74 -10.89 11.61
C ALA A 41 -3.60 -10.69 10.35
N LYS A 42 -3.75 -11.74 9.54
CA LYS A 42 -4.59 -11.71 8.33
C LYS A 42 -6.06 -11.42 8.64
N SER A 43 -6.54 -11.78 9.83
CA SER A 43 -7.90 -11.48 10.29
C SER A 43 -8.24 -9.99 10.36
N GLU A 44 -7.23 -9.09 10.38
CA GLU A 44 -7.44 -7.64 10.33
C GLU A 44 -7.87 -7.13 8.94
N ALA A 45 -7.84 -7.99 7.90
CA ALA A 45 -8.09 -7.61 6.51
C ALA A 45 -9.46 -6.95 6.30
N PHE A 46 -10.49 -7.51 6.90
CA PHE A 46 -11.85 -6.98 6.78
C PHE A 46 -12.01 -5.57 7.37
N CYS A 47 -11.54 -5.36 8.59
CA CYS A 47 -11.57 -4.03 9.22
C CYS A 47 -10.73 -3.02 8.41
N THR A 48 -9.62 -3.47 7.85
CA THR A 48 -8.76 -2.64 7.01
C THR A 48 -9.46 -2.26 5.70
N PHE A 49 -10.17 -3.20 5.07
CA PHE A 49 -10.96 -2.91 3.89
C PHE A 49 -12.09 -1.90 4.16
N LYS A 50 -12.81 -2.03 5.28
CA LYS A 50 -13.83 -1.04 5.69
C LYS A 50 -13.24 0.36 5.83
N SER A 51 -12.09 0.48 6.47
CA SER A 51 -11.39 1.75 6.65
C SER A 51 -10.90 2.33 5.32
N PHE A 52 -10.35 1.49 4.45
CA PHE A 52 -9.94 1.87 3.09
C PHE A 52 -11.13 2.37 2.27
N LYS A 53 -12.24 1.60 2.24
CA LYS A 53 -13.47 1.95 1.53
C LYS A 53 -13.98 3.32 1.96
N ALA A 54 -14.20 3.52 3.25
CA ALA A 54 -14.69 4.79 3.79
C ALA A 54 -13.80 5.97 3.38
N ARG A 55 -12.47 5.79 3.46
CA ARG A 55 -11.51 6.82 3.08
C ARG A 55 -11.57 7.19 1.61
N VAL A 56 -11.52 6.20 0.71
CA VAL A 56 -11.44 6.49 -0.74
C VAL A 56 -12.76 6.98 -1.30
N GLU A 57 -13.88 6.52 -0.77
CA GLU A 57 -15.21 7.00 -1.17
C GLU A 57 -15.43 8.44 -0.71
N ASN A 58 -14.99 8.80 0.50
CA ASN A 58 -15.01 10.19 0.96
C ASN A 58 -14.06 11.09 0.15
N GLU A 59 -12.87 10.58 -0.25
CA GLU A 59 -11.90 11.33 -1.05
C GLU A 59 -12.42 11.63 -2.45
N THR A 60 -13.20 10.72 -3.05
CA THR A 60 -13.58 10.79 -4.47
C THR A 60 -15.06 11.12 -4.71
N GLY A 61 -15.91 10.95 -3.72
CA GLY A 61 -17.37 10.96 -3.89
C GLY A 61 -17.94 9.78 -4.68
N ASN A 62 -17.10 8.77 -5.01
CA ASN A 62 -17.50 7.62 -5.81
C ASN A 62 -17.43 6.33 -4.98
N THR A 63 -18.38 5.43 -5.16
CA THR A 63 -18.42 4.12 -4.51
C THR A 63 -17.53 3.09 -5.21
N ILE A 64 -17.04 2.10 -4.45
CA ILE A 64 -16.38 0.91 -4.98
C ILE A 64 -17.44 -0.03 -5.54
N LYS A 65 -17.35 -0.38 -6.84
CA LYS A 65 -18.33 -1.29 -7.49
C LYS A 65 -17.89 -2.74 -7.46
N THR A 66 -16.58 -2.99 -7.62
CA THR A 66 -16.05 -4.35 -7.70
C THR A 66 -14.76 -4.45 -6.91
N LEU A 67 -14.63 -5.52 -6.13
CA LEU A 67 -13.41 -5.90 -5.43
C LEU A 67 -12.91 -7.24 -5.96
N ARG A 68 -11.74 -7.25 -6.58
CA ARG A 68 -11.06 -8.46 -7.05
C ARG A 68 -10.01 -8.90 -6.06
N ILE A 69 -10.15 -10.12 -5.59
CA ILE A 69 -9.34 -10.74 -4.54
C ILE A 69 -9.03 -12.20 -4.92
N ASP A 70 -8.02 -12.77 -4.27
CA ASP A 70 -7.81 -14.20 -4.34
C ASP A 70 -8.83 -14.95 -3.44
N ARG A 71 -8.78 -16.28 -3.47
CA ARG A 71 -9.59 -17.14 -2.60
C ARG A 71 -8.96 -17.34 -1.22
N GLY A 72 -8.15 -16.41 -0.74
CA GLY A 72 -7.61 -16.46 0.62
C GLY A 72 -8.73 -16.50 1.65
N GLY A 73 -8.60 -17.32 2.68
CA GLY A 73 -9.62 -17.49 3.73
C GLY A 73 -9.96 -16.18 4.45
N GLU A 74 -9.07 -15.20 4.43
CA GLU A 74 -9.23 -13.87 5.01
C GLU A 74 -10.32 -13.01 4.36
N TYR A 75 -10.71 -13.35 3.12
CA TYR A 75 -11.77 -12.68 2.37
C TYR A 75 -13.04 -13.54 2.23
N CYS A 76 -13.06 -14.71 2.87
CA CYS A 76 -14.14 -15.70 2.74
C CYS A 76 -15.02 -15.78 4.00
N SER A 77 -15.02 -14.75 4.86
CA SER A 77 -15.92 -14.73 6.02
C SER A 77 -17.33 -14.30 5.61
N THR A 78 -18.34 -14.90 6.24
CA THR A 78 -19.74 -14.52 6.05
C THR A 78 -20.00 -13.04 6.31
N GLU A 79 -19.30 -12.47 7.30
CA GLU A 79 -19.39 -11.03 7.61
C GLU A 79 -18.90 -10.16 6.45
N PHE A 80 -17.85 -10.62 5.74
CA PHE A 80 -17.31 -9.92 4.58
C PHE A 80 -18.30 -10.01 3.40
N ASP A 81 -18.96 -11.16 3.22
CA ASP A 81 -19.97 -11.37 2.19
C ASP A 81 -21.16 -10.44 2.39
N VAL A 82 -21.77 -10.48 3.58
CA VAL A 82 -22.89 -9.60 3.95
C VAL A 82 -22.53 -8.13 3.77
N PHE A 83 -21.33 -7.73 4.23
CA PHE A 83 -20.89 -6.35 4.07
C PHE A 83 -20.81 -5.91 2.60
N CYS A 84 -20.28 -6.76 1.74
CA CYS A 84 -20.20 -6.44 0.30
C CYS A 84 -21.60 -6.35 -0.34
N GLU A 85 -22.51 -7.26 0.00
CA GLU A 85 -23.89 -7.25 -0.47
C GLU A 85 -24.62 -5.97 -0.02
N ASP A 86 -24.55 -5.61 1.26
CA ASP A 86 -25.17 -4.40 1.82
C ASP A 86 -24.69 -3.11 1.16
N HIS A 87 -23.43 -3.10 0.66
CA HIS A 87 -22.85 -1.94 0.02
C HIS A 87 -22.82 -2.02 -1.52
N GLY A 88 -23.46 -3.03 -2.10
CA GLY A 88 -23.53 -3.22 -3.55
C GLY A 88 -22.16 -3.47 -4.21
N ILE A 89 -21.22 -4.09 -3.49
CA ILE A 89 -19.88 -4.39 -3.99
C ILE A 89 -19.86 -5.80 -4.56
N ARG A 90 -19.63 -5.93 -5.87
CA ARG A 90 -19.43 -7.22 -6.51
C ARG A 90 -18.06 -7.79 -6.14
N ARG A 91 -18.02 -8.99 -5.59
CA ARG A 91 -16.77 -9.70 -5.33
C ARG A 91 -16.40 -10.57 -6.53
N GLU A 92 -15.19 -10.35 -7.06
CA GLU A 92 -14.59 -11.21 -8.09
C GLU A 92 -13.47 -12.04 -7.45
N LEU A 93 -13.81 -13.30 -7.14
CA LEU A 93 -12.84 -14.27 -6.67
C LEU A 93 -12.11 -14.86 -7.88
N THR A 94 -10.77 -14.76 -7.88
CA THR A 94 -9.99 -15.41 -8.93
C THR A 94 -10.19 -16.91 -8.90
N ALA A 95 -10.38 -17.54 -10.09
CA ALA A 95 -10.56 -18.98 -10.16
C ALA A 95 -9.29 -19.69 -9.69
N ALA A 96 -9.47 -20.83 -8.99
CA ALA A 96 -8.36 -21.69 -8.62
C ALA A 96 -7.57 -22.08 -9.89
N TYR A 97 -6.23 -22.02 -9.81
CA TYR A 97 -5.33 -22.34 -10.93
C TYR A 97 -5.36 -21.39 -12.14
N THR A 98 -5.90 -20.18 -12.00
CA THR A 98 -5.78 -19.12 -13.02
C THR A 98 -4.96 -17.94 -12.48
N PRO A 99 -3.61 -18.02 -12.47
CA PRO A 99 -2.72 -16.96 -11.96
C PRO A 99 -2.91 -15.62 -12.68
N GLN A 100 -3.51 -15.66 -13.88
CA GLN A 100 -3.68 -14.50 -14.75
C GLN A 100 -4.71 -13.49 -14.21
N GLN A 101 -5.68 -13.91 -13.40
CA GLN A 101 -6.77 -13.03 -12.94
C GLN A 101 -6.36 -12.14 -11.75
N ASN A 102 -5.47 -12.58 -10.85
CA ASN A 102 -4.92 -11.74 -9.77
C ASN A 102 -3.53 -11.16 -10.08
N SER A 103 -3.11 -11.26 -11.33
CA SER A 103 -1.77 -10.89 -11.78
C SER A 103 -1.42 -9.41 -11.55
N VAL A 104 -2.40 -8.53 -11.35
CA VAL A 104 -2.17 -7.10 -11.08
C VAL A 104 -1.61 -6.91 -9.68
N SER A 105 -2.31 -7.40 -8.66
CA SER A 105 -1.90 -7.28 -7.26
C SER A 105 -0.64 -8.09 -6.95
N GLU A 106 -0.54 -9.33 -7.44
CA GLU A 106 0.66 -10.16 -7.27
C GLU A 106 1.91 -9.52 -7.87
N ARG A 107 1.81 -9.03 -9.12
CA ARG A 107 2.94 -8.32 -9.77
C ARG A 107 3.30 -7.04 -9.03
N LYS A 108 2.31 -6.29 -8.55
CA LYS A 108 2.55 -5.09 -7.75
C LYS A 108 3.26 -5.43 -6.46
N ASN A 109 2.81 -6.44 -5.72
CA ASN A 109 3.45 -6.88 -4.48
C ASN A 109 4.89 -7.37 -4.72
N ARG A 110 5.14 -8.10 -5.82
CA ARG A 110 6.49 -8.48 -6.24
C ARG A 110 7.37 -7.27 -6.50
N THR A 111 6.86 -6.28 -7.22
CA THR A 111 7.58 -5.01 -7.51
C THR A 111 7.92 -4.27 -6.22
N ILE A 112 6.94 -4.14 -5.31
CA ILE A 112 7.13 -3.50 -4.00
C ILE A 112 8.23 -4.21 -3.21
N LEU A 113 8.15 -5.53 -3.06
CA LEU A 113 9.12 -6.30 -2.29
C LEU A 113 10.53 -6.27 -2.90
N ASN A 114 10.65 -6.27 -4.22
CA ASN A 114 11.95 -6.12 -4.89
C ASN A 114 12.55 -4.74 -4.59
N MET A 115 11.75 -3.69 -4.65
CA MET A 115 12.18 -2.34 -4.32
C MET A 115 12.59 -2.22 -2.85
N VAL A 116 11.81 -2.81 -1.93
CA VAL A 116 12.12 -2.88 -0.50
C VAL A 116 13.46 -3.55 -0.26
N ARG A 117 13.70 -4.73 -0.86
CA ARG A 117 15.00 -5.43 -0.74
C ARG A 117 16.15 -4.56 -1.21
N SER A 118 16.02 -3.92 -2.36
CA SER A 118 17.05 -3.03 -2.92
C SER A 118 17.33 -1.84 -2.02
N LEU A 119 16.32 -1.19 -1.49
CA LEU A 119 16.46 -0.02 -0.62
C LEU A 119 17.10 -0.37 0.72
N LEU A 120 16.66 -1.46 1.37
CA LEU A 120 17.23 -1.92 2.63
C LEU A 120 18.69 -2.32 2.47
N THR A 121 19.01 -3.08 1.40
CA THR A 121 20.38 -3.54 1.15
C THR A 121 21.30 -2.37 0.82
N ARG A 122 20.90 -1.46 -0.08
CA ARG A 122 21.69 -0.30 -0.47
C ARG A 122 21.94 0.67 0.69
N GLY A 123 20.89 0.90 1.48
CA GLY A 123 20.96 1.80 2.65
C GLY A 123 21.63 1.16 3.87
N ARG A 124 21.97 -0.13 3.83
CA ARG A 124 22.41 -0.91 5.01
C ARG A 124 21.47 -0.77 6.20
N ILE A 125 20.18 -0.68 5.90
CA ILE A 125 19.11 -0.46 6.89
C ILE A 125 18.66 -1.81 7.45
N PRO A 126 18.44 -1.95 8.76
CA PRO A 126 17.94 -3.18 9.36
C PRO A 126 16.63 -3.62 8.73
N LYS A 127 16.46 -4.93 8.53
CA LYS A 127 15.26 -5.49 7.90
C LYS A 127 13.96 -5.16 8.65
N SER A 128 14.01 -4.88 9.95
CA SER A 128 12.84 -4.46 10.74
C SER A 128 12.20 -3.14 10.27
N PHE A 129 12.92 -2.33 9.47
CA PHE A 129 12.41 -1.10 8.82
C PHE A 129 11.70 -1.37 7.48
N TRP A 130 11.32 -2.62 7.21
CA TRP A 130 10.64 -2.95 5.96
C TRP A 130 9.33 -2.19 5.77
N LEU A 131 8.61 -1.88 6.85
CA LEU A 131 7.34 -1.15 6.81
C LEU A 131 7.53 0.27 6.24
N GLU A 132 8.48 1.02 6.78
CA GLU A 132 8.85 2.37 6.33
C GLU A 132 9.32 2.33 4.87
N THR A 133 10.09 1.28 4.53
CA THR A 133 10.59 1.08 3.17
C THR A 133 9.46 0.77 2.18
N VAL A 134 8.44 0.01 2.59
CA VAL A 134 7.23 -0.23 1.79
C VAL A 134 6.50 1.08 1.55
N ASN A 135 6.27 1.89 2.59
CA ASN A 135 5.61 3.19 2.45
C ASN A 135 6.34 4.09 1.47
N TRP A 136 7.68 4.13 1.55
CA TRP A 136 8.50 4.89 0.62
C TRP A 136 8.42 4.34 -0.80
N SER A 137 8.45 3.02 -0.97
CA SER A 137 8.30 2.36 -2.26
C SER A 137 6.96 2.70 -2.92
N ILE A 138 5.86 2.66 -2.18
CA ILE A 138 4.54 3.05 -2.66
C ILE A 138 4.49 4.54 -3.02
N HIS A 139 5.14 5.40 -2.20
CA HIS A 139 5.25 6.82 -2.50
C HIS A 139 5.89 7.07 -3.86
N ILE A 140 7.00 6.39 -4.16
CA ILE A 140 7.69 6.47 -5.45
C ILE A 140 6.84 5.87 -6.56
N LEU A 141 6.35 4.63 -6.41
CA LEU A 141 5.59 3.93 -7.44
C LEU A 141 4.33 4.70 -7.87
N ASN A 142 3.65 5.36 -6.95
CA ASN A 142 2.49 6.19 -7.27
C ASN A 142 2.87 7.49 -8.01
N ARG A 143 4.15 7.89 -8.00
CA ARG A 143 4.68 9.10 -8.66
C ARG A 143 5.60 8.78 -9.83
N SER A 144 5.77 7.52 -10.16
CA SER A 144 6.54 7.07 -11.32
C SER A 144 5.60 6.73 -12.47
N PRO A 145 5.99 7.02 -13.73
CA PRO A 145 5.23 6.60 -14.90
C PRO A 145 5.06 5.08 -14.94
N THR A 146 3.94 4.63 -15.47
CA THR A 146 3.66 3.20 -15.68
C THR A 146 3.03 3.00 -17.06
N PHE A 147 3.33 1.89 -17.72
CA PHE A 147 2.75 1.56 -19.02
C PHE A 147 1.22 1.48 -19.02
N ALA A 148 0.62 1.18 -17.88
CA ALA A 148 -0.83 1.04 -17.77
C ALA A 148 -1.57 2.39 -17.72
N VAL A 149 -0.85 3.49 -17.50
CA VAL A 149 -1.43 4.84 -17.46
C VAL A 149 -0.60 5.72 -18.40
N GLN A 150 -1.20 6.11 -19.53
CA GLN A 150 -0.48 6.86 -20.54
C GLN A 150 -0.22 8.31 -20.10
N ASN A 151 1.01 8.78 -20.27
CA ASN A 151 1.45 10.17 -20.11
C ASN A 151 1.26 10.79 -18.72
N MET A 152 0.93 10.02 -17.69
CA MET A 152 0.79 10.50 -16.31
C MET A 152 1.17 9.44 -15.28
N THR A 153 1.39 9.87 -14.06
CA THR A 153 1.65 8.96 -12.94
C THR A 153 0.33 8.47 -12.32
N PRO A 154 0.33 7.34 -11.60
CA PRO A 154 -0.86 6.86 -10.90
C PRO A 154 -1.50 7.91 -9.99
N LYS A 155 -0.69 8.72 -9.32
CA LYS A 155 -1.20 9.77 -8.45
C LYS A 155 -1.81 10.93 -9.21
N GLU A 156 -1.24 11.32 -10.36
CA GLU A 156 -1.81 12.35 -11.25
C GLU A 156 -3.14 11.87 -11.85
N ALA A 157 -3.18 10.63 -12.34
CA ALA A 157 -4.41 10.03 -12.85
C ALA A 157 -5.53 9.99 -11.81
N TRP A 158 -5.18 9.76 -10.54
CA TRP A 158 -6.14 9.74 -9.44
C TRP A 158 -6.62 11.14 -9.04
N SER A 159 -5.69 12.10 -8.90
CA SER A 159 -5.99 13.43 -8.34
C SER A 159 -6.41 14.45 -9.38
N GLY A 160 -6.20 14.17 -10.68
CA GLY A 160 -6.39 15.12 -11.76
C GLY A 160 -5.40 16.31 -11.75
N ARG A 161 -4.38 16.27 -10.89
CA ARG A 161 -3.42 17.37 -10.70
C ARG A 161 -2.00 16.90 -11.00
N LYS A 162 -1.24 17.72 -11.73
CA LYS A 162 0.20 17.50 -11.90
C LYS A 162 0.93 17.61 -10.57
N LEU A 163 1.89 16.74 -10.35
CA LEU A 163 2.68 16.71 -9.12
C LEU A 163 3.96 17.51 -9.29
N ALA A 164 4.30 18.33 -8.29
CA ALA A 164 5.64 18.88 -8.16
C ALA A 164 6.65 17.74 -7.90
N LYS A 165 7.80 17.78 -8.59
CA LYS A 165 8.82 16.71 -8.54
C LYS A 165 9.90 16.98 -7.48
N ASP A 166 9.82 18.07 -6.74
CA ASP A 166 10.94 18.70 -6.05
C ASP A 166 11.18 18.18 -4.61
N HIS A 167 10.50 17.09 -4.20
CA HIS A 167 10.52 16.65 -2.80
C HIS A 167 10.93 15.18 -2.60
N PHE A 168 11.75 14.64 -3.50
CA PHE A 168 12.28 13.29 -3.31
C PHE A 168 13.59 13.33 -2.52
N TRP A 169 13.54 12.83 -1.30
CA TRP A 169 14.73 12.60 -0.48
C TRP A 169 15.26 11.18 -0.70
N ILE A 170 16.57 11.01 -0.50
CA ILE A 170 17.16 9.66 -0.57
C ILE A 170 16.75 8.88 0.67
N PHE A 171 16.06 7.76 0.48
CA PHE A 171 15.68 6.88 1.59
C PHE A 171 16.93 6.35 2.31
N GLY A 172 16.94 6.47 3.65
CA GLY A 172 18.06 6.01 4.47
C GLY A 172 19.24 6.98 4.55
N CYS A 173 19.13 8.20 4.03
CA CYS A 173 20.15 9.23 4.29
C CYS A 173 20.13 9.67 5.76
N ILE A 174 21.28 10.11 6.24
CA ILE A 174 21.40 10.69 7.58
C ILE A 174 20.59 11.98 7.61
N ALA A 175 19.73 12.10 8.62
CA ALA A 175 18.93 13.30 8.87
C ALA A 175 19.31 13.88 10.24
N TYR A 176 19.44 15.19 10.30
CA TYR A 176 19.68 15.93 11.53
C TYR A 176 18.40 16.64 11.93
N ALA A 177 17.93 16.38 13.16
CA ALA A 177 16.80 17.09 13.72
C ALA A 177 17.31 18.34 14.47
N HIS A 178 16.80 19.51 14.12
CA HIS A 178 17.07 20.73 14.88
C HIS A 178 16.33 20.67 16.21
N ILE A 179 17.07 20.70 17.31
CA ILE A 179 16.51 20.83 18.66
C ILE A 179 16.53 22.32 19.03
N PRO A 180 15.37 22.96 19.28
CA PRO A 180 15.32 24.35 19.71
C PRO A 180 16.16 24.58 20.98
N ASP A 181 16.82 25.74 21.08
CA ASP A 181 17.74 26.05 22.18
C ASP A 181 17.10 25.93 23.57
N GLU A 182 15.81 26.23 23.66
CA GLU A 182 15.00 26.06 24.90
C GLU A 182 14.92 24.62 25.42
N LYS A 183 15.13 23.63 24.54
CA LYS A 183 15.09 22.19 24.86
C LYS A 183 16.48 21.57 24.98
N ARG A 184 17.55 22.34 24.73
CA ARG A 184 18.94 21.86 24.81
C ARG A 184 19.45 21.92 26.22
N LYS A 185 20.17 20.87 26.63
CA LYS A 185 20.96 20.86 27.84
C LYS A 185 22.36 21.42 27.55
N LYS A 186 23.05 21.92 28.60
CA LYS A 186 24.38 22.58 28.49
C LYS A 186 25.46 21.72 27.81
N LEU A 187 25.33 20.38 27.80
CA LEU A 187 26.29 19.44 27.23
C LEU A 187 25.80 18.76 25.94
N ASP A 188 24.65 19.18 25.38
CA ASP A 188 24.19 18.63 24.10
C ASP A 188 25.06 19.20 22.95
N ASN A 189 25.40 18.33 22.01
CA ASN A 189 26.15 18.72 20.81
C ASN A 189 25.38 19.80 20.01
N LYS A 190 26.16 20.78 19.50
CA LYS A 190 25.60 21.81 18.62
C LYS A 190 25.31 21.27 17.24
#